data_a0109d6ca0b28a96a6b29b27f399399e
#
_entry.id   a0109d6ca0b28a96a6b29b27f399399e
#
_cell.length_a   1.000
_cell.length_b   1.000
_cell.length_c   1.000
_cell.angle_alpha   90.00
_cell.angle_beta   90.00
_cell.angle_gamma   90.00
#
_symmetry.space_group_name_H-M   'P 1'
#
loop_
_entity.id
_entity.type
_entity.pdbx_description
1 polymer ?
#
loop_
_entity_poly.entity_id
_entity_poly.type
_entity_poly.pdbx_seq_one_letter_code
_entity_poly.pdbx_strand_id
1 'polypeptide(L)'
;MSARLQTRAAPWVHVGWLAAGLLFLYVPIVALVVFSFNDSPVPTTWAGFTLKWYAALLEDREMMAGLWLSLRIAFFTACASVVLGLLAAFTLVKYTRFAGRTLFSGMVNAPLVMPEVIVGLSLLLMLVSVQRVLGFPDRGMFTIWIGHTLVGVAYATVVIQARLRDLNPQLEEAAMDLGARPSQLFLLVTLPMIAQSMVSAWLLTFTLSLDDVVLSAFL
;
A
#
# COMPACT_ATOMS: atom_id res chain seq x y z
N MET A 1 -7.91 -49.28 4.06
CA MET A 1 -8.09 -48.90 5.47
C MET A 1 -6.74 -48.41 5.98
N SER A 2 -6.39 -47.16 5.75
CA SER A 2 -5.14 -46.55 6.22
C SER A 2 -5.51 -45.36 7.11
N ALA A 3 -5.50 -45.60 8.41
CA ALA A 3 -5.65 -44.55 9.42
C ALA A 3 -4.48 -43.61 9.33
N ARG A 4 -4.73 -42.38 8.87
CA ARG A 4 -3.78 -41.27 9.00
C ARG A 4 -3.62 -40.97 10.48
N LEU A 5 -2.51 -41.38 11.04
CA LEU A 5 -2.04 -40.90 12.33
C LEU A 5 -1.76 -39.39 12.20
N GLN A 6 -2.78 -38.55 12.41
CA GLN A 6 -2.59 -37.16 12.71
C GLN A 6 -1.94 -37.11 14.10
N THR A 7 -0.62 -37.00 14.15
CA THR A 7 0.08 -36.62 15.36
C THR A 7 -0.38 -35.18 15.67
N ARG A 8 -1.37 -35.04 16.55
CA ARG A 8 -1.72 -33.75 17.15
C ARG A 8 -0.54 -33.35 18.00
N ALA A 9 0.37 -32.54 17.40
CA ALA A 9 1.37 -31.85 18.19
C ALA A 9 0.62 -31.09 19.29
N ALA A 10 1.11 -31.20 20.53
CA ALA A 10 0.45 -30.60 21.68
C ALA A 10 0.31 -29.08 21.44
N PRO A 11 -0.82 -28.47 21.81
CA PRO A 11 -1.11 -27.05 21.48
C PRO A 11 -0.02 -26.07 21.96
N TRP A 12 0.68 -26.41 23.04
CA TRP A 12 1.79 -25.60 23.56
C TRP A 12 3.03 -25.58 22.65
N VAL A 13 3.25 -26.60 21.80
CA VAL A 13 4.33 -26.60 20.80
C VAL A 13 4.06 -25.57 19.72
N HIS A 14 2.82 -25.49 19.23
CA HIS A 14 2.42 -24.47 18.26
C HIS A 14 2.47 -23.05 18.84
N VAL A 15 2.05 -22.91 20.12
CA VAL A 15 2.17 -21.64 20.84
C VAL A 15 3.63 -21.24 21.01
N GLY A 16 4.51 -22.21 21.33
CA GLY A 16 5.95 -21.96 21.45
C GLY A 16 6.59 -21.48 20.14
N TRP A 17 6.27 -22.10 19.01
CA TRP A 17 6.76 -21.67 17.70
C TRP A 17 6.19 -20.31 17.31
N LEU A 18 4.91 -20.06 17.58
CA LEU A 18 4.30 -18.75 17.33
C LEU A 18 4.99 -17.66 18.18
N ALA A 19 5.17 -17.92 19.47
CA ALA A 19 5.85 -16.98 20.37
C ALA A 19 7.30 -16.70 19.92
N ALA A 20 8.05 -17.74 19.53
CA ALA A 20 9.41 -17.58 19.03
C ALA A 20 9.44 -16.73 17.74
N GLY A 21 8.53 -16.96 16.81
CA GLY A 21 8.40 -16.15 15.60
C GLY A 21 8.06 -14.69 15.88
N LEU A 22 7.10 -14.46 16.79
CA LEU A 22 6.75 -13.10 17.22
C LEU A 22 7.89 -12.40 17.93
N LEU A 23 8.59 -13.08 18.86
CA LEU A 23 9.76 -12.51 19.51
C LEU A 23 10.85 -12.16 18.51
N PHE A 24 11.14 -13.04 17.56
CA PHE A 24 12.13 -12.76 16.50
C PHE A 24 11.78 -11.50 15.69
N LEU A 25 10.51 -11.27 15.41
CA LEU A 25 10.04 -10.09 14.66
C LEU A 25 10.02 -8.81 15.52
N TYR A 26 9.55 -8.91 16.77
CA TYR A 26 9.32 -7.72 17.59
C TYR A 26 10.50 -7.29 18.43
N VAL A 27 11.42 -8.19 18.83
CA VAL A 27 12.59 -7.84 19.65
C VAL A 27 13.47 -6.76 19.00
N PRO A 28 13.80 -6.80 17.70
CA PRO A 28 14.53 -5.71 17.04
C PRO A 28 13.79 -4.38 17.08
N ILE A 29 12.47 -4.39 16.90
CA ILE A 29 11.63 -3.18 16.93
C ILE A 29 11.62 -2.58 18.34
N VAL A 30 11.41 -3.41 19.35
CA VAL A 30 11.46 -2.98 20.75
C VAL A 30 12.84 -2.43 21.11
N ALA A 31 13.91 -3.10 20.64
CA ALA A 31 15.26 -2.61 20.84
C ALA A 31 15.47 -1.21 20.24
N LEU A 32 15.02 -0.97 19.00
CA LEU A 32 15.06 0.36 18.36
C LEU A 32 14.30 1.41 19.18
N VAL A 33 13.09 1.06 19.66
CA VAL A 33 12.29 1.97 20.50
C VAL A 33 13.02 2.28 21.82
N VAL A 34 13.62 1.29 22.48
CA VAL A 34 14.37 1.51 23.71
C VAL A 34 15.62 2.37 23.44
N PHE A 35 16.38 2.07 22.39
CA PHE A 35 17.56 2.84 22.04
C PHE A 35 17.26 4.24 21.53
N SER A 36 16.05 4.55 21.11
CA SER A 36 15.63 5.94 20.77
C SER A 36 15.68 6.89 21.99
N PHE A 37 15.61 6.33 23.19
CA PHE A 37 15.75 7.09 24.44
C PHE A 37 17.19 7.12 24.99
N ASN A 38 18.17 6.60 24.24
CA ASN A 38 19.55 6.56 24.67
C ASN A 38 20.23 7.94 24.51
N ASP A 39 20.97 8.38 25.54
CA ASP A 39 21.68 9.66 25.51
C ASP A 39 22.91 9.64 24.58
N SER A 40 23.46 8.46 24.29
CA SER A 40 24.59 8.30 23.37
C SER A 40 24.16 8.49 21.91
N PRO A 41 24.93 9.23 21.08
CA PRO A 41 24.74 9.27 19.64
C PRO A 41 25.10 7.93 18.96
N VAL A 42 25.79 7.04 19.66
CA VAL A 42 26.19 5.71 19.16
C VAL A 42 25.16 4.67 19.62
N PRO A 43 24.41 4.02 18.70
CA PRO A 43 23.30 3.13 19.05
C PRO A 43 23.72 1.89 19.86
N THR A 44 24.99 1.50 19.83
CA THR A 44 25.50 0.27 20.47
C THR A 44 25.85 0.46 21.93
N THR A 45 25.94 1.69 22.44
CA THR A 45 26.36 1.99 23.81
C THR A 45 25.26 2.73 24.55
N TRP A 46 24.75 2.14 25.63
CA TRP A 46 23.76 2.79 26.48
C TRP A 46 24.43 3.78 27.42
N ALA A 47 24.11 5.08 27.28
CA ALA A 47 24.69 6.16 28.11
C ALA A 47 23.68 6.76 29.10
N GLY A 48 22.43 6.30 29.10
CA GLY A 48 21.37 6.80 29.96
C GLY A 48 20.10 7.15 29.22
N PHE A 49 19.03 7.43 29.97
CA PHE A 49 17.73 7.80 29.41
C PHE A 49 17.68 9.29 29.08
N THR A 50 17.21 9.64 27.90
CA THR A 50 17.02 11.04 27.46
C THR A 50 15.85 11.20 26.51
N LEU A 51 15.27 12.39 26.47
CA LEU A 51 14.29 12.83 25.47
C LEU A 51 14.84 13.92 24.53
N LYS A 52 16.14 14.26 24.66
CA LYS A 52 16.75 15.36 23.91
C LYS A 52 16.62 15.25 22.39
N TRP A 53 16.68 14.01 21.88
CA TRP A 53 16.58 13.74 20.44
C TRP A 53 15.18 14.07 19.88
N TYR A 54 14.15 13.84 20.67
CA TYR A 54 12.78 14.20 20.29
C TYR A 54 12.57 15.73 20.26
N ALA A 55 13.19 16.46 21.21
CA ALA A 55 13.16 17.93 21.21
C ALA A 55 13.96 18.46 20.01
N ALA A 56 15.17 17.94 19.79
CA ALA A 56 16.02 18.33 18.65
C ALA A 56 15.33 18.05 17.30
N LEU A 57 14.60 16.93 17.17
CA LEU A 57 13.83 16.60 15.97
C LEU A 57 12.76 17.67 15.67
N LEU A 58 12.05 18.15 16.69
CA LEU A 58 10.99 19.15 16.51
C LEU A 58 11.55 20.54 16.14
N GLU A 59 12.80 20.80 16.49
CA GLU A 59 13.51 22.05 16.14
C GLU A 59 14.17 21.98 14.76
N ASP A 60 14.40 20.78 14.22
CA ASP A 60 14.99 20.57 12.91
C ASP A 60 13.97 20.85 11.80
N ARG A 61 14.08 22.06 11.24
CA ARG A 61 13.18 22.54 10.19
C ARG A 61 13.26 21.72 8.91
N GLU A 62 14.44 21.23 8.55
CA GLU A 62 14.66 20.50 7.31
C GLU A 62 13.99 19.10 7.43
N MET A 63 14.22 18.43 8.55
CA MET A 63 13.62 17.13 8.83
C MET A 63 12.09 17.18 8.95
N MET A 64 11.57 18.24 9.62
CA MET A 64 10.13 18.46 9.72
C MET A 64 9.49 18.82 8.37
N ALA A 65 10.18 19.58 7.52
CA ALA A 65 9.70 19.86 6.16
C ALA A 65 9.68 18.60 5.30
N GLY A 66 10.70 17.75 5.38
CA GLY A 66 10.74 16.44 4.72
C GLY A 66 9.63 15.51 5.17
N LEU A 67 9.41 15.41 6.48
CA LEU A 67 8.30 14.62 7.05
C LEU A 67 6.94 15.09 6.52
N TRP A 68 6.72 16.39 6.53
CA TRP A 68 5.48 16.98 6.03
C TRP A 68 5.26 16.73 4.53
N LEU A 69 6.34 16.81 3.76
CA LEU A 69 6.30 16.49 2.32
C LEU A 69 5.94 15.02 2.09
N SER A 70 6.58 14.09 2.80
CA SER A 70 6.30 12.66 2.72
C SER A 70 4.85 12.32 3.09
N LEU A 71 4.32 12.93 4.17
CA LEU A 71 2.92 12.75 4.56
C LEU A 71 1.94 13.25 3.49
N ARG A 72 2.24 14.39 2.86
CA ARG A 72 1.42 14.90 1.75
C ARG A 72 1.44 13.97 0.54
N ILE A 73 2.63 13.53 0.13
CA ILE A 73 2.78 12.60 -1.00
C ILE A 73 2.01 11.32 -0.71
N ALA A 74 2.20 10.72 0.46
CA ALA A 74 1.53 9.47 0.84
C ALA A 74 0.00 9.62 0.87
N PHE A 75 -0.52 10.74 1.40
CA PHE A 75 -1.95 11.02 1.44
C PHE A 75 -2.56 11.10 0.03
N PHE A 76 -1.97 11.92 -0.84
CA PHE A 76 -2.46 12.08 -2.21
C PHE A 76 -2.29 10.80 -3.04
N THR A 77 -1.20 10.07 -2.82
CA THR A 77 -0.97 8.75 -3.42
C THR A 77 -2.06 7.77 -3.02
N ALA A 78 -2.37 7.65 -1.73
CA ALA A 78 -3.40 6.74 -1.24
C ALA A 78 -4.78 7.08 -1.81
N CYS A 79 -5.14 8.37 -1.84
CA CYS A 79 -6.40 8.82 -2.42
C CYS A 79 -6.49 8.48 -3.92
N ALA A 80 -5.46 8.81 -4.69
CA ALA A 80 -5.43 8.52 -6.13
C ALA A 80 -5.43 7.01 -6.41
N SER A 81 -4.64 6.25 -5.65
CA SER A 81 -4.53 4.80 -5.79
C SER A 81 -5.85 4.09 -5.53
N VAL A 82 -6.59 4.49 -4.50
CA VAL A 82 -7.91 3.88 -4.20
C VAL A 82 -8.92 4.21 -5.28
N VAL A 83 -8.96 5.44 -5.77
CA VAL A 83 -9.90 5.83 -6.83
C VAL A 83 -9.60 5.07 -8.13
N LEU A 84 -8.34 5.10 -8.58
CA LEU A 84 -7.93 4.41 -9.81
C LEU A 84 -7.99 2.89 -9.65
N GLY A 85 -7.59 2.37 -8.49
CA GLY A 85 -7.66 0.95 -8.16
C GLY A 85 -9.10 0.43 -8.09
N LEU A 86 -10.04 1.22 -7.57
CA LEU A 86 -11.47 0.89 -7.59
C LEU A 86 -11.98 0.78 -9.03
N LEU A 87 -11.65 1.74 -9.89
CA LEU A 87 -12.06 1.71 -11.30
C LEU A 87 -11.49 0.48 -12.02
N ALA A 88 -10.20 0.18 -11.79
CA ALA A 88 -9.54 -1.00 -12.36
C ALA A 88 -10.15 -2.30 -11.83
N ALA A 89 -10.34 -2.43 -10.53
CA ALA A 89 -10.93 -3.60 -9.88
C ALA A 89 -12.36 -3.83 -10.35
N PHE A 90 -13.17 -2.78 -10.38
CA PHE A 90 -14.56 -2.83 -10.86
C PHE A 90 -14.62 -3.29 -12.32
N THR A 91 -13.77 -2.71 -13.18
CA THR A 91 -13.69 -3.10 -14.59
C THR A 91 -13.33 -4.57 -14.75
N LEU A 92 -12.30 -5.05 -14.03
CA LEU A 92 -11.82 -6.43 -14.13
C LEU A 92 -12.80 -7.48 -13.57
N VAL A 93 -13.64 -7.09 -12.59
CA VAL A 93 -14.63 -7.99 -11.98
C VAL A 93 -15.94 -7.99 -12.75
N LYS A 94 -16.48 -6.80 -13.07
CA LYS A 94 -17.80 -6.69 -13.69
C LYS A 94 -17.78 -6.95 -15.19
N TYR A 95 -16.72 -6.54 -15.88
CA TYR A 95 -16.59 -6.78 -17.30
C TYR A 95 -15.64 -7.96 -17.56
N THR A 96 -16.21 -9.16 -17.61
CA THR A 96 -15.43 -10.41 -17.79
C THR A 96 -14.90 -10.58 -19.21
N ARG A 97 -15.51 -9.93 -20.23
CA ARG A 97 -15.14 -10.06 -21.64
C ARG A 97 -15.12 -8.68 -22.32
N PHE A 98 -13.92 -8.18 -22.62
CA PHE A 98 -13.70 -7.01 -23.47
C PHE A 98 -12.35 -7.12 -24.19
N ALA A 99 -12.23 -6.46 -25.34
CA ALA A 99 -11.00 -6.44 -26.12
C ALA A 99 -9.87 -5.78 -25.31
N GLY A 100 -8.72 -6.44 -25.17
CA GLY A 100 -7.58 -5.92 -24.41
C GLY A 100 -7.61 -6.21 -22.90
N ARG A 101 -8.57 -6.98 -22.39
CA ARG A 101 -8.67 -7.32 -20.95
C ARG A 101 -7.37 -7.90 -20.37
N THR A 102 -6.74 -8.81 -21.10
CA THR A 102 -5.47 -9.43 -20.66
C THR A 102 -4.34 -8.41 -20.58
N LEU A 103 -4.25 -7.51 -21.58
CA LEU A 103 -3.28 -6.42 -21.57
C LEU A 103 -3.54 -5.47 -20.40
N PHE A 104 -4.78 -5.04 -20.23
CA PHE A 104 -5.17 -4.15 -19.13
C PHE A 104 -4.85 -4.77 -17.75
N SER A 105 -5.22 -6.05 -17.55
CA SER A 105 -4.87 -6.76 -16.32
C SER A 105 -3.36 -6.88 -16.12
N GLY A 106 -2.62 -7.17 -17.19
CA GLY A 106 -1.16 -7.22 -17.17
C GLY A 106 -0.54 -5.88 -16.77
N MET A 107 -0.98 -4.77 -17.38
CA MET A 107 -0.49 -3.42 -17.07
C MET A 107 -0.77 -3.01 -15.62
N VAL A 108 -1.99 -3.28 -15.12
CA VAL A 108 -2.36 -2.94 -13.74
C VAL A 108 -1.54 -3.74 -12.72
N ASN A 109 -1.26 -5.03 -13.01
CA ASN A 109 -0.53 -5.88 -12.07
C ASN A 109 1.00 -5.87 -12.28
N ALA A 110 1.51 -5.31 -13.37
CA ALA A 110 2.94 -5.27 -13.68
C ALA A 110 3.80 -4.72 -12.54
N PRO A 111 3.44 -3.61 -11.86
CA PRO A 111 4.24 -3.06 -10.78
C PRO A 111 4.43 -4.01 -9.59
N LEU A 112 3.51 -4.97 -9.37
CA LEU A 112 3.61 -5.95 -8.27
C LEU A 112 4.70 -7.00 -8.49
N VAL A 113 5.10 -7.21 -9.73
CA VAL A 113 6.05 -8.27 -10.12
C VAL A 113 7.42 -7.68 -10.49
N MET A 114 7.43 -6.41 -10.90
CA MET A 114 8.66 -5.74 -11.31
C MET A 114 9.47 -5.26 -10.09
N PRO A 115 10.80 -5.41 -10.09
CA PRO A 115 11.65 -4.81 -9.07
C PRO A 115 11.49 -3.27 -9.05
N GLU A 116 11.35 -2.69 -7.87
CA GLU A 116 11.12 -1.24 -7.69
C GLU A 116 12.18 -0.37 -8.36
N VAL A 117 13.44 -0.79 -8.33
CA VAL A 117 14.55 -0.10 -9.01
C VAL A 117 14.31 0.03 -10.53
N ILE A 118 13.79 -1.04 -11.15
CA ILE A 118 13.50 -1.04 -12.59
C ILE A 118 12.32 -0.11 -12.90
N VAL A 119 11.29 -0.13 -12.05
CA VAL A 119 10.14 0.77 -12.18
C VAL A 119 10.60 2.23 -12.01
N GLY A 120 11.38 2.53 -10.98
CA GLY A 120 11.89 3.88 -10.70
C GLY A 120 12.76 4.41 -11.84
N LEU A 121 13.72 3.61 -12.33
CA LEU A 121 14.59 4.01 -13.44
C LEU A 121 13.80 4.22 -14.75
N SER A 122 12.85 3.35 -15.05
CA SER A 122 11.99 3.47 -16.23
C SER A 122 11.13 4.72 -16.19
N LEU A 123 10.53 5.02 -15.03
CA LEU A 123 9.76 6.24 -14.81
C LEU A 123 10.65 7.49 -14.92
N LEU A 124 11.84 7.47 -14.31
CA LEU A 124 12.80 8.56 -14.44
C LEU A 124 13.09 8.88 -15.91
N LEU A 125 13.48 7.86 -16.69
CA LEU A 125 13.80 8.03 -18.12
C LEU A 125 12.60 8.53 -18.92
N MET A 126 11.40 8.01 -18.63
CA MET A 126 10.17 8.45 -19.27
C MET A 126 9.87 9.92 -18.92
N LEU A 127 9.89 10.30 -17.64
CA LEU A 127 9.55 11.65 -17.19
C LEU A 127 10.58 12.68 -17.68
N VAL A 128 11.88 12.36 -17.67
CA VAL A 128 12.93 13.21 -18.24
C VAL A 128 12.73 13.40 -19.74
N SER A 129 12.32 12.33 -20.45
CA SER A 129 12.03 12.43 -21.89
C SER A 129 10.82 13.33 -22.17
N VAL A 130 9.76 13.17 -21.37
CA VAL A 130 8.56 14.03 -21.43
C VAL A 130 8.92 15.49 -21.14
N GLN A 131 9.71 15.72 -20.09
CA GLN A 131 10.15 17.06 -19.70
C GLN A 131 10.95 17.75 -20.82
N ARG A 132 11.84 17.01 -21.51
CA ARG A 132 12.61 17.56 -22.65
C ARG A 132 11.72 17.99 -23.82
N VAL A 133 10.61 17.32 -24.05
CA VAL A 133 9.70 17.62 -25.17
C VAL A 133 8.66 18.66 -24.80
N LEU A 134 8.07 18.56 -23.61
CA LEU A 134 6.94 19.38 -23.17
C LEU A 134 7.33 20.49 -22.19
N GLY A 135 8.57 20.51 -21.66
CA GLY A 135 9.00 21.43 -20.61
C GLY A 135 8.42 21.14 -19.22
N PHE A 136 7.72 20.03 -19.04
CA PHE A 136 7.04 19.58 -17.80
C PHE A 136 6.94 18.06 -17.78
N PRO A 137 6.93 17.38 -16.61
CA PRO A 137 7.08 17.90 -15.25
C PRO A 137 8.55 18.10 -14.82
N ASP A 138 8.78 19.03 -13.90
CA ASP A 138 10.04 19.11 -13.15
C ASP A 138 10.10 18.00 -12.10
N ARG A 139 11.33 17.54 -11.79
CA ARG A 139 11.54 16.54 -10.74
C ARG A 139 11.14 17.10 -9.37
N GLY A 140 10.46 16.29 -8.56
CA GLY A 140 10.04 16.68 -7.23
C GLY A 140 8.71 16.02 -6.81
N MET A 141 7.96 16.68 -5.92
CA MET A 141 6.74 16.13 -5.33
C MET A 141 5.77 15.50 -6.35
N PHE A 142 5.60 16.12 -7.53
CA PHE A 142 4.65 15.66 -8.53
C PHE A 142 5.11 14.37 -9.22
N THR A 143 6.40 14.26 -9.56
CA THR A 143 6.97 13.06 -10.18
C THR A 143 7.00 11.88 -9.20
N ILE A 144 7.34 12.14 -7.94
CA ILE A 144 7.29 11.15 -6.86
C ILE A 144 5.86 10.66 -6.67
N TRP A 145 4.88 11.57 -6.61
CA TRP A 145 3.46 11.21 -6.50
C TRP A 145 2.97 10.32 -7.65
N ILE A 146 3.39 10.59 -8.90
CA ILE A 146 3.07 9.73 -10.06
C ILE A 146 3.64 8.33 -9.86
N GLY A 147 4.91 8.22 -9.49
CA GLY A 147 5.58 6.93 -9.29
C GLY A 147 4.93 6.10 -8.19
N HIS A 148 4.69 6.71 -7.03
CA HIS A 148 4.02 6.05 -5.91
C HIS A 148 2.58 5.65 -6.25
N THR A 149 1.86 6.51 -6.99
CA THR A 149 0.48 6.20 -7.43
C THR A 149 0.47 5.02 -8.40
N LEU A 150 1.44 4.91 -9.31
CA LEU A 150 1.54 3.78 -10.24
C LEU A 150 1.61 2.44 -9.50
N VAL A 151 2.46 2.35 -8.50
CA VAL A 151 2.59 1.16 -7.65
C VAL A 151 1.36 0.98 -6.76
N GLY A 152 0.90 2.06 -6.13
CA GLY A 152 -0.25 2.06 -5.25
C GLY A 152 -1.54 1.58 -5.91
N VAL A 153 -1.78 1.95 -7.18
CA VAL A 153 -2.94 1.47 -7.96
C VAL A 153 -2.95 -0.05 -8.07
N ALA A 154 -1.79 -0.68 -8.28
CA ALA A 154 -1.71 -2.12 -8.38
C ALA A 154 -2.13 -2.81 -7.07
N TYR A 155 -1.61 -2.36 -5.92
CA TYR A 155 -2.00 -2.87 -4.60
C TYR A 155 -3.46 -2.60 -4.29
N ALA A 156 -3.94 -1.39 -4.50
CA ALA A 156 -5.35 -1.04 -4.27
C ALA A 156 -6.30 -1.88 -5.13
N THR A 157 -5.93 -2.11 -6.41
CA THR A 157 -6.72 -2.96 -7.31
C THR A 157 -6.87 -4.37 -6.75
N VAL A 158 -5.79 -5.00 -6.30
CA VAL A 158 -5.83 -6.37 -5.77
C VAL A 158 -6.70 -6.46 -4.53
N VAL A 159 -6.55 -5.54 -3.57
CA VAL A 159 -7.32 -5.54 -2.32
C VAL A 159 -8.81 -5.34 -2.59
N ILE A 160 -9.17 -4.35 -3.42
CA ILE A 160 -10.56 -4.05 -3.74
C ILE A 160 -11.16 -5.16 -4.62
N GLN A 161 -10.41 -5.70 -5.58
CA GLN A 161 -10.84 -6.78 -6.46
C GLN A 161 -11.17 -8.06 -5.68
N ALA A 162 -10.37 -8.41 -4.67
CA ALA A 162 -10.65 -9.55 -3.81
C ALA A 162 -12.03 -9.41 -3.17
N ARG A 163 -12.32 -8.26 -2.57
CA ARG A 163 -13.60 -8.01 -1.93
C ARG A 163 -14.78 -7.97 -2.90
N LEU A 164 -14.59 -7.37 -4.08
CA LEU A 164 -15.63 -7.33 -5.10
C LEU A 164 -16.02 -8.74 -5.60
N ARG A 165 -15.07 -9.68 -5.64
CA ARG A 165 -15.34 -11.08 -6.03
C ARG A 165 -16.09 -11.86 -4.95
N ASP A 166 -15.92 -11.47 -3.69
CA ASP A 166 -16.59 -12.13 -2.55
C ASP A 166 -18.01 -11.63 -2.31
N LEU A 167 -18.45 -10.58 -3.02
CA LEU A 167 -19.81 -10.09 -2.91
C LEU A 167 -20.80 -11.09 -3.47
N ASN A 168 -21.88 -11.32 -2.72
CA ASN A 168 -22.99 -12.16 -3.20
C ASN A 168 -23.73 -11.47 -4.33
N PRO A 169 -23.74 -12.03 -5.56
CA PRO A 169 -24.43 -11.43 -6.70
C PRO A 169 -25.94 -11.22 -6.48
N GLN A 170 -26.56 -12.06 -5.65
CA GLN A 170 -28.00 -11.99 -5.35
C GLN A 170 -28.42 -10.64 -4.73
N LEU A 171 -27.50 -9.96 -4.01
CA LEU A 171 -27.78 -8.64 -3.44
C LEU A 171 -27.93 -7.57 -4.52
N GLU A 172 -27.12 -7.67 -5.55
CA GLU A 172 -27.19 -6.75 -6.70
C GLU A 172 -28.42 -7.06 -7.55
N GLU A 173 -28.73 -8.34 -7.78
CA GLU A 173 -29.94 -8.78 -8.49
C GLU A 173 -31.21 -8.30 -7.77
N ALA A 174 -31.29 -8.51 -6.45
CA ALA A 174 -32.44 -8.07 -5.64
C ALA A 174 -32.61 -6.52 -5.69
N ALA A 175 -31.53 -5.76 -5.69
CA ALA A 175 -31.61 -4.31 -5.82
C ALA A 175 -32.11 -3.88 -7.22
N MET A 176 -31.70 -4.59 -8.28
CA MET A 176 -32.21 -4.35 -9.64
C MET A 176 -33.70 -4.73 -9.76
N ASP A 177 -34.14 -5.80 -9.15
CA ASP A 177 -35.55 -6.20 -9.12
C ASP A 177 -36.43 -5.16 -8.41
N LEU A 178 -35.87 -4.46 -7.42
CA LEU A 178 -36.50 -3.30 -6.77
C LEU A 178 -36.45 -2.00 -7.60
N GLY A 179 -35.91 -2.05 -8.82
CA GLY A 179 -35.87 -0.93 -9.75
C GLY A 179 -34.67 0.00 -9.59
N ALA A 180 -33.59 -0.44 -8.91
CA ALA A 180 -32.37 0.35 -8.77
C ALA A 180 -31.69 0.54 -10.15
N ARG A 181 -31.35 1.80 -10.46
CA ARG A 181 -30.51 2.12 -11.63
C ARG A 181 -29.07 1.69 -11.39
N PRO A 182 -28.24 1.44 -12.42
CA PRO A 182 -26.84 1.01 -12.26
C PRO A 182 -26.00 1.92 -11.35
N SER A 183 -26.22 3.25 -11.41
CA SER A 183 -25.55 4.21 -10.52
C SER A 183 -26.01 4.09 -9.07
N GLN A 184 -27.30 3.86 -8.84
CA GLN A 184 -27.86 3.62 -7.50
C GLN A 184 -27.37 2.30 -6.94
N LEU A 185 -27.34 1.24 -7.76
CA LEU A 185 -26.78 -0.05 -7.39
C LEU A 185 -25.32 0.11 -6.92
N PHE A 186 -24.49 0.80 -7.71
CA PHE A 186 -23.11 1.03 -7.34
C PHE A 186 -22.97 1.84 -6.05
N LEU A 187 -23.64 3.00 -5.96
CA LEU A 187 -23.44 3.94 -4.84
C LEU A 187 -24.10 3.47 -3.54
N LEU A 188 -25.27 2.82 -3.60
CA LEU A 188 -26.07 2.48 -2.43
C LEU A 188 -25.88 1.04 -1.96
N VAL A 189 -25.41 0.14 -2.82
CA VAL A 189 -25.23 -1.27 -2.50
C VAL A 189 -23.75 -1.66 -2.59
N THR A 190 -23.15 -1.61 -3.78
CA THR A 190 -21.79 -2.12 -3.99
C THR A 190 -20.74 -1.33 -3.20
N LEU A 191 -20.76 0.00 -3.30
CA LEU A 191 -19.76 0.87 -2.68
C LEU A 191 -19.75 0.77 -1.14
N PRO A 192 -20.88 0.81 -0.41
CA PRO A 192 -20.88 0.60 1.03
C PRO A 192 -20.35 -0.79 1.45
N MET A 193 -20.67 -1.84 0.67
CA MET A 193 -20.22 -3.21 0.96
C MET A 193 -18.70 -3.41 0.80
N ILE A 194 -18.04 -2.62 -0.03
CA ILE A 194 -16.58 -2.67 -0.22
C ILE A 194 -15.84 -1.55 0.53
N ALA A 195 -16.55 -0.65 1.20
CA ALA A 195 -15.95 0.53 1.85
C ALA A 195 -14.81 0.15 2.82
N GLN A 196 -14.99 -0.91 3.61
CA GLN A 196 -13.96 -1.40 4.51
C GLN A 196 -12.67 -1.81 3.75
N SER A 197 -12.80 -2.47 2.61
CA SER A 197 -11.64 -2.85 1.77
C SER A 197 -11.01 -1.64 1.09
N MET A 198 -11.78 -0.61 0.77
CA MET A 198 -11.24 0.66 0.27
C MET A 198 -10.42 1.37 1.34
N VAL A 199 -10.89 1.40 2.58
CA VAL A 199 -10.11 1.95 3.73
C VAL A 199 -8.84 1.13 3.94
N SER A 200 -8.93 -0.21 3.89
CA SER A 200 -7.74 -1.07 3.99
C SER A 200 -6.75 -0.83 2.85
N ALA A 201 -7.22 -0.68 1.62
CA ALA A 201 -6.39 -0.35 0.46
C ALA A 201 -5.74 1.04 0.62
N TRP A 202 -6.49 2.01 1.16
CA TRP A 202 -5.98 3.35 1.43
C TRP A 202 -4.85 3.32 2.47
N LEU A 203 -5.06 2.65 3.61
CA LEU A 203 -4.05 2.50 4.65
C LEU A 203 -2.80 1.77 4.13
N LEU A 204 -2.99 0.70 3.34
CA LEU A 204 -1.89 -0.06 2.74
C LEU A 204 -1.07 0.84 1.81
N THR A 205 -1.71 1.53 0.87
CA THR A 205 -1.00 2.39 -0.09
C THR A 205 -0.39 3.62 0.56
N PHE A 206 -1.02 4.15 1.62
CA PHE A 206 -0.45 5.23 2.42
C PHE A 206 0.85 4.80 3.11
N THR A 207 0.84 3.64 3.79
CA THR A 207 2.03 3.13 4.48
C THR A 207 3.14 2.76 3.49
N LEU A 208 2.82 2.12 2.37
CA LEU A 208 3.80 1.80 1.32
C LEU A 208 4.45 3.06 0.75
N SER A 209 3.67 4.13 0.52
CA SER A 209 4.21 5.39 0.02
C SER A 209 5.07 6.13 1.04
N LEU A 210 4.82 5.98 2.35
CA LEU A 210 5.66 6.56 3.41
C LEU A 210 7.00 5.84 3.55
N ASP A 211 7.03 4.53 3.33
CA ASP A 211 8.22 3.68 3.48
C ASP A 211 9.09 3.65 2.22
N ASP A 212 8.57 4.14 1.10
CA ASP A 212 9.26 4.07 -0.19
C ASP A 212 10.38 5.09 -0.30
N VAL A 213 11.60 4.58 -0.22
CA VAL A 213 12.85 5.34 -0.42
C VAL A 213 13.35 5.19 -1.86
N VAL A 214 13.07 4.06 -2.50
CA VAL A 214 13.65 3.70 -3.81
C VAL A 214 13.10 4.59 -4.91
N LEU A 215 11.77 4.62 -5.07
CA LEU A 215 11.14 5.47 -6.09
C LEU A 215 11.40 6.96 -5.81
N SER A 216 11.34 7.37 -4.54
CA SER A 216 11.62 8.75 -4.13
C SER A 216 13.03 9.19 -4.47
N ALA A 217 14.03 8.29 -4.45
CA ALA A 217 15.41 8.62 -4.81
C ALA A 217 15.61 8.80 -6.34
N PHE A 218 14.80 8.15 -7.18
CA PHE A 218 14.87 8.29 -8.62
C PHE A 218 14.07 9.48 -9.15
N LEU A 219 12.95 9.83 -8.54
CA LEU A 219 11.93 10.76 -9.04
C LEU A 219 11.97 12.11 -8.36
#